data_abeec9e9ac07d2aef75cffc6f06b8ce1
#
_entry.id   abeec9e9ac07d2aef75cffc6f06b8ce1
#
_cell.length_a   1.000
_cell.length_b   1.000
_cell.length_c   1.000
_cell.angle_alpha   90.00
_cell.angle_beta   90.00
_cell.angle_gamma   90.00
#
_symmetry.space_group_name_H-M   'P 1'
#
loop_
_entity.id
_entity.type
_entity.pdbx_description
1 polymer ?
#
loop_
_entity_poly.entity_id
_entity_poly.type
_entity_poly.pdbx_seq_one_letter_code
_entity_poly.pdbx_strand_id
1 'polypeptide(L)'
;EYRVKKASGKGTNFADLVWKPRLLIEMKKGSEKLHLHYQQAFDYWLNAVPNRPRYVVLCNFKEFWIYDFDKQLNEPVDIVRLEDLPNRYTALNFLFADNPDPLFGNDREEVSRIAAAKVAQLFRSMVARGVPREQAQRFVLQAVVAMFAEDIDMMPAGTTLRLVQDCLEH
;
A
#
# COMPACT_ATOMS: atom_id res chain seq x y z
N GLU A 1 18.24 -20.03 7.04
CA GLU A 1 17.17 -20.16 8.05
C GLU A 1 17.50 -19.32 9.29
N TYR A 2 16.60 -18.41 9.66
CA TYR A 2 16.76 -17.60 10.87
C TYR A 2 15.87 -18.14 11.98
N ARG A 3 16.46 -18.46 13.12
CA ARG A 3 15.78 -19.05 14.29
C ARG A 3 14.99 -17.99 15.04
N VAL A 4 13.66 -18.15 15.11
CA VAL A 4 12.77 -17.27 15.88
C VAL A 4 12.16 -18.06 17.04
N LYS A 5 12.32 -17.57 18.28
CA LYS A 5 11.66 -18.19 19.44
C LYS A 5 10.16 -17.93 19.38
N LYS A 6 9.34 -18.94 19.59
CA LYS A 6 7.88 -18.75 19.73
C LYS A 6 7.56 -17.91 20.95
N ALA A 7 6.60 -16.98 20.81
CA ALA A 7 6.09 -16.18 21.92
C ALA A 7 5.52 -17.06 23.05
N SER A 8 5.04 -18.27 22.73
CA SER A 8 4.55 -19.28 23.71
C SER A 8 5.65 -20.01 24.48
N GLY A 9 6.93 -19.74 24.24
CA GLY A 9 8.07 -20.37 24.93
C GLY A 9 8.32 -21.84 24.58
N LYS A 10 7.45 -22.52 23.84
CA LYS A 10 7.61 -23.91 23.40
C LYS A 10 7.76 -23.98 21.88
N GLY A 11 8.96 -24.36 21.43
CA GLY A 11 9.30 -24.60 20.03
C GLY A 11 10.01 -23.43 19.35
N THR A 12 10.64 -23.73 18.23
CA THR A 12 11.39 -22.78 17.40
C THR A 12 10.70 -22.72 16.03
N ASN A 13 10.42 -21.54 15.57
CA ASN A 13 10.01 -21.30 14.19
C ASN A 13 11.23 -20.79 13.41
N PHE A 14 11.24 -21.04 12.13
CA PHE A 14 12.29 -20.57 11.23
C PHE A 14 11.66 -19.66 10.20
N ALA A 15 12.19 -18.44 10.06
CA ALA A 15 11.91 -17.62 8.90
C ALA A 15 12.82 -18.06 7.75
N ASP A 16 12.30 -18.09 6.54
CA ASP A 16 13.04 -18.64 5.40
C ASP A 16 14.25 -17.79 5.05
N LEU A 17 14.13 -16.45 5.06
CA LEU A 17 15.22 -15.53 4.85
C LEU A 17 15.08 -14.29 5.73
N VAL A 18 16.17 -13.91 6.40
CA VAL A 18 16.24 -12.65 7.16
C VAL A 18 17.56 -11.96 6.88
N TRP A 19 17.46 -10.72 6.43
CA TRP A 19 18.57 -9.78 6.23
C TRP A 19 18.34 -8.53 7.06
N LYS A 20 18.86 -8.51 8.28
CA LYS A 20 18.69 -7.39 9.23
C LYS A 20 19.55 -6.19 8.85
N PRO A 21 19.06 -4.98 9.05
CA PRO A 21 17.70 -4.57 9.46
C PRO A 21 16.73 -4.39 8.28
N ARG A 22 17.01 -4.98 7.13
CA ARG A 22 16.41 -4.60 5.84
C ARG A 22 15.18 -5.42 5.46
N LEU A 23 15.27 -6.75 5.56
CA LEU A 23 14.32 -7.65 4.92
C LEU A 23 14.08 -8.93 5.70
N LEU A 24 12.82 -9.38 5.72
CA LEU A 24 12.39 -10.73 6.08
C LEU A 24 11.53 -11.28 4.94
N ILE A 25 11.80 -12.51 4.50
CA ILE A 25 10.97 -13.21 3.52
C ILE A 25 10.46 -14.51 4.16
N GLU A 26 9.17 -14.75 3.98
CA GLU A 26 8.50 -15.99 4.31
C GLU A 26 7.89 -16.58 3.05
N MET A 27 8.28 -17.79 2.69
CA MET A 27 7.87 -18.49 1.47
C MET A 27 6.82 -19.54 1.75
N LYS A 28 5.82 -19.64 0.90
CA LYS A 28 4.71 -20.59 1.00
C LYS A 28 4.55 -21.36 -0.30
N LYS A 29 3.86 -22.49 -0.23
CA LYS A 29 3.52 -23.25 -1.45
C LYS A 29 2.61 -22.44 -2.37
N GLY A 30 2.72 -22.64 -3.68
CA GLY A 30 1.97 -21.88 -4.68
C GLY A 30 0.44 -22.01 -4.61
N SER A 31 -0.09 -22.96 -3.85
CA SER A 31 -1.52 -23.14 -3.59
C SER A 31 -2.01 -22.39 -2.35
N GLU A 32 -1.12 -21.86 -1.53
CA GLU A 32 -1.49 -21.23 -0.25
C GLU A 32 -1.88 -19.76 -0.45
N LYS A 33 -2.90 -19.35 0.33
CA LYS A 33 -3.38 -17.96 0.38
C LYS A 33 -2.52 -17.18 1.35
N LEU A 34 -1.76 -16.21 0.85
CA LEU A 34 -0.76 -15.47 1.63
C LEU A 34 -1.33 -14.70 2.82
N HIS A 35 -2.56 -14.16 2.70
CA HIS A 35 -3.18 -13.43 3.82
C HIS A 35 -3.33 -14.26 5.10
N LEU A 36 -3.45 -15.59 5.00
CA LEU A 36 -3.54 -16.47 6.16
C LEU A 36 -2.20 -16.59 6.92
N HIS A 37 -1.10 -16.20 6.29
CA HIS A 37 0.25 -16.30 6.84
C HIS A 37 0.81 -14.96 7.33
N TYR A 38 0.02 -13.88 7.22
CA TYR A 38 0.41 -12.56 7.69
C TYR A 38 0.81 -12.58 9.18
N GLN A 39 -0.03 -13.16 10.04
CA GLN A 39 0.24 -13.22 11.48
C GLN A 39 1.55 -13.93 11.80
N GLN A 40 1.87 -15.00 11.08
CA GLN A 40 3.14 -15.70 11.27
C GLN A 40 4.34 -14.82 10.91
N ALA A 41 4.29 -14.11 9.79
CA ALA A 41 5.36 -13.21 9.37
C ALA A 41 5.49 -12.01 10.31
N PHE A 42 4.37 -11.48 10.79
CA PHE A 42 4.32 -10.41 11.77
C PHE A 42 4.96 -10.85 13.11
N ASP A 43 4.64 -12.04 13.59
CA ASP A 43 5.24 -12.60 14.81
C ASP A 43 6.77 -12.77 14.65
N TYR A 44 7.24 -13.19 13.47
CA TYR A 44 8.68 -13.28 13.20
C TYR A 44 9.33 -11.90 13.23
N TRP A 45 8.71 -10.91 12.60
CA TRP A 45 9.17 -9.54 12.62
C TRP A 45 9.20 -8.96 14.03
N LEU A 46 8.13 -9.17 14.81
CA LEU A 46 8.03 -8.69 16.18
C LEU A 46 9.16 -9.22 17.05
N ASN A 47 9.54 -10.48 16.87
CA ASN A 47 10.59 -11.16 17.63
C ASN A 47 12.00 -10.98 17.03
N ALA A 48 12.15 -10.31 15.90
CA ALA A 48 13.44 -10.07 15.24
C ALA A 48 14.30 -8.97 15.90
N VAL A 49 14.15 -8.76 17.20
CA VAL A 49 14.87 -7.77 18.03
C VAL A 49 16.33 -8.21 18.25
N PRO A 50 17.29 -7.27 18.39
CA PRO A 50 17.24 -5.89 17.93
C PRO A 50 17.31 -5.81 16.40
N ASN A 51 17.12 -4.65 15.81
CA ASN A 51 17.24 -4.43 14.37
C ASN A 51 16.18 -5.19 13.55
N ARG A 52 14.90 -4.90 13.80
CA ARG A 52 13.79 -5.44 13.01
C ARG A 52 13.93 -5.07 11.53
N PRO A 53 13.67 -6.01 10.62
CA PRO A 53 13.62 -5.71 9.20
C PRO A 53 12.51 -4.69 8.89
N ARG A 54 12.83 -3.67 8.07
CA ARG A 54 11.83 -2.72 7.58
C ARG A 54 10.82 -3.38 6.65
N TYR A 55 11.33 -4.17 5.69
CA TYR A 55 10.49 -4.83 4.70
C TYR A 55 10.21 -6.28 5.09
N VAL A 56 8.96 -6.69 4.92
CA VAL A 56 8.53 -8.09 5.07
C VAL A 56 7.84 -8.52 3.78
N VAL A 57 8.24 -9.66 3.23
CA VAL A 57 7.68 -10.22 2.00
C VAL A 57 7.09 -11.59 2.29
N LEU A 58 5.83 -11.76 1.98
CA LEU A 58 5.19 -13.07 1.85
C LEU A 58 5.18 -13.45 0.37
N CYS A 59 5.67 -14.65 0.05
CA CYS A 59 5.78 -15.14 -1.31
C CYS A 59 5.25 -16.57 -1.43
N ASN A 60 4.45 -16.84 -2.46
CA ASN A 60 4.03 -18.19 -2.84
C ASN A 60 4.45 -18.56 -4.27
N PHE A 61 5.44 -17.86 -4.85
CA PHE A 61 5.94 -18.01 -6.22
C PHE A 61 4.92 -17.69 -7.34
N LYS A 62 3.74 -17.18 -7.00
CA LYS A 62 2.77 -16.61 -7.94
C LYS A 62 2.61 -15.12 -7.70
N GLU A 63 2.72 -14.71 -6.45
CA GLU A 63 2.59 -13.32 -6.02
C GLU A 63 3.52 -13.04 -4.84
N PHE A 64 3.88 -11.77 -4.71
CA PHE A 64 4.72 -11.21 -3.67
C PHE A 64 3.90 -10.14 -2.94
N TRP A 65 3.58 -10.38 -1.68
CA TRP A 65 2.93 -9.43 -0.80
C TRP A 65 4.00 -8.71 0.01
N ILE A 66 4.18 -7.42 -0.28
CA ILE A 66 5.26 -6.59 0.27
C ILE A 66 4.69 -5.71 1.35
N TYR A 67 5.28 -5.75 2.52
CA TYR A 67 4.95 -4.88 3.66
C TYR A 67 6.15 -3.97 3.94
N ASP A 68 5.88 -2.67 4.18
CA ASP A 68 6.82 -1.70 4.75
C ASP A 68 6.32 -1.34 6.15
N PHE A 69 6.87 -1.99 7.17
CA PHE A 69 6.40 -1.84 8.54
C PHE A 69 6.80 -0.52 9.21
N ASP A 70 7.61 0.29 8.54
CA ASP A 70 7.83 1.68 8.96
C ASP A 70 6.68 2.60 8.51
N LYS A 71 5.89 2.17 7.51
CA LYS A 71 4.78 2.95 6.95
C LYS A 71 3.41 2.45 7.39
N GLN A 72 3.15 1.15 7.24
CA GLN A 72 1.85 0.56 7.55
C GLN A 72 1.97 -0.90 7.97
N LEU A 73 1.22 -1.30 9.01
CA LEU A 73 1.29 -2.65 9.57
C LEU A 73 0.26 -3.61 8.98
N ASN A 74 -0.97 -3.14 8.72
CA ASN A 74 -2.10 -4.04 8.52
C ASN A 74 -2.29 -4.52 7.07
N GLU A 75 -1.71 -3.83 6.10
CA GLU A 75 -1.89 -4.13 4.69
C GLU A 75 -0.56 -4.07 3.95
N PRO A 76 -0.41 -4.88 2.88
CA PRO A 76 0.77 -4.78 2.04
C PRO A 76 0.83 -3.41 1.35
N VAL A 77 2.02 -2.83 1.26
CA VAL A 77 2.29 -1.62 0.46
C VAL A 77 2.25 -1.93 -1.03
N ASP A 78 2.42 -3.21 -1.40
CA ASP A 78 2.27 -3.67 -2.77
C ASP A 78 1.99 -5.18 -2.84
N ILE A 79 1.29 -5.58 -3.91
CA ILE A 79 1.08 -6.97 -4.31
C ILE A 79 1.53 -7.08 -5.76
N VAL A 80 2.64 -7.77 -5.98
CA VAL A 80 3.21 -7.97 -7.32
C VAL A 80 3.03 -9.42 -7.73
N ARG A 81 2.38 -9.66 -8.87
CA ARG A 81 2.30 -11.00 -9.44
C ARG A 81 3.61 -11.35 -10.14
N LEU A 82 3.93 -12.64 -10.19
CA LEU A 82 5.14 -13.11 -10.87
C LEU A 82 5.17 -12.70 -12.34
N GLU A 83 4.01 -12.74 -13.01
CA GLU A 83 3.86 -12.35 -14.41
C GLU A 83 4.11 -10.85 -14.66
N ASP A 84 3.81 -10.00 -13.66
CA ASP A 84 3.99 -8.55 -13.73
C ASP A 84 5.40 -8.11 -13.30
N LEU A 85 6.17 -9.00 -12.70
CA LEU A 85 7.47 -8.69 -12.12
C LEU A 85 8.46 -8.03 -13.11
N PRO A 86 8.54 -8.40 -14.39
CA PRO A 86 9.42 -7.72 -15.34
C PRO A 86 9.17 -6.21 -15.48
N ASN A 87 7.91 -5.78 -15.30
CA ASN A 87 7.51 -4.38 -15.39
C ASN A 87 7.40 -3.69 -14.03
N ARG A 88 7.37 -4.47 -12.95
CA ARG A 88 7.15 -4.01 -11.57
C ARG A 88 8.30 -4.35 -10.62
N TYR A 89 9.48 -4.71 -11.14
CA TYR A 89 10.65 -5.07 -10.33
C TYR A 89 11.09 -3.95 -9.36
N THR A 90 10.76 -2.70 -9.68
CA THR A 90 11.07 -1.54 -8.82
C THR A 90 10.44 -1.64 -7.43
N ALA A 91 9.34 -2.38 -7.27
CA ALA A 91 8.75 -2.67 -5.97
C ALA A 91 9.68 -3.50 -5.06
N LEU A 92 10.66 -4.20 -5.66
CA LEU A 92 11.64 -5.04 -4.97
C LEU A 92 13.03 -4.40 -4.90
N ASN A 93 13.17 -3.10 -5.16
CA ASN A 93 14.47 -2.41 -5.12
C ASN A 93 15.20 -2.55 -3.78
N PHE A 94 14.49 -2.77 -2.70
CA PHE A 94 15.08 -3.03 -1.38
C PHE A 94 15.91 -4.33 -1.33
N LEU A 95 15.83 -5.22 -2.32
CA LEU A 95 16.71 -6.40 -2.41
C LEU A 95 18.15 -6.03 -2.78
N PHE A 96 18.39 -4.85 -3.32
CA PHE A 96 19.69 -4.42 -3.78
C PHE A 96 20.26 -3.34 -2.85
N ALA A 97 21.56 -3.43 -2.51
CA ALA A 97 22.19 -2.56 -1.52
C ALA A 97 22.26 -1.08 -1.99
N ASP A 98 22.49 -0.87 -3.28
CA ASP A 98 22.81 0.45 -3.86
C ASP A 98 21.65 1.02 -4.71
N ASN A 99 20.47 0.49 -4.59
CA ASN A 99 19.33 0.90 -5.41
C ASN A 99 18.48 2.00 -4.79
N PRO A 100 17.77 2.78 -5.62
CA PRO A 100 16.81 3.77 -5.17
C PRO A 100 15.68 3.13 -4.35
N ASP A 101 14.96 3.95 -3.63
CA ASP A 101 13.80 3.52 -2.85
C ASP A 101 12.80 2.74 -3.72
N PRO A 102 12.17 1.71 -3.17
CA PRO A 102 11.16 0.95 -3.89
C PRO A 102 9.95 1.81 -4.25
N LEU A 103 9.34 1.52 -5.40
CA LEU A 103 8.11 2.17 -5.86
C LEU A 103 6.94 1.21 -5.68
N PHE A 104 6.06 1.53 -4.73
CA PHE A 104 4.91 0.70 -4.38
C PHE A 104 3.60 1.19 -5.02
N GLY A 105 2.71 0.24 -5.36
CA GLY A 105 1.40 0.55 -5.93
C GLY A 105 0.35 0.93 -4.88
N ASN A 106 0.53 0.54 -3.63
CA ASN A 106 -0.40 0.81 -2.52
C ASN A 106 0.31 1.50 -1.34
N ASP A 107 1.18 2.45 -1.66
CA ASP A 107 1.75 3.36 -0.68
C ASP A 107 0.71 4.43 -0.34
N ARG A 108 0.04 4.27 0.79
CA ARG A 108 -1.06 5.17 1.22
C ARG A 108 -0.62 6.61 1.37
N GLU A 109 0.60 6.85 1.82
CA GLU A 109 1.17 8.19 1.94
C GLU A 109 1.32 8.83 0.55
N GLU A 110 1.94 8.12 -0.38
CA GLU A 110 2.13 8.59 -1.75
C GLU A 110 0.80 8.77 -2.49
N VAL A 111 -0.13 7.80 -2.36
CA VAL A 111 -1.48 7.91 -2.94
C VAL A 111 -2.22 9.12 -2.37
N SER A 112 -2.17 9.33 -1.06
CA SER A 112 -2.79 10.48 -0.41
C SER A 112 -2.16 11.79 -0.84
N ARG A 113 -0.84 11.84 -0.98
CA ARG A 113 -0.10 13.01 -1.47
C ARG A 113 -0.47 13.36 -2.90
N ILE A 114 -0.56 12.36 -3.79
CA ILE A 114 -0.97 12.54 -5.19
C ILE A 114 -2.43 13.03 -5.25
N ALA A 115 -3.33 12.43 -4.49
CA ALA A 115 -4.73 12.83 -4.41
C ALA A 115 -4.86 14.30 -3.94
N ALA A 116 -4.18 14.67 -2.84
CA ALA A 116 -4.17 16.03 -2.33
C ALA A 116 -3.62 17.04 -3.36
N ALA A 117 -2.56 16.67 -4.09
CA ALA A 117 -1.99 17.51 -5.14
C ALA A 117 -3.00 17.74 -6.29
N LYS A 118 -3.73 16.71 -6.72
CA LYS A 118 -4.79 16.83 -7.75
C LYS A 118 -5.95 17.69 -7.29
N VAL A 119 -6.40 17.54 -6.06
CA VAL A 119 -7.45 18.37 -5.45
C VAL A 119 -7.01 19.83 -5.38
N ALA A 120 -5.78 20.11 -4.95
CA ALA A 120 -5.22 21.45 -4.92
C ALA A 120 -5.07 22.07 -6.34
N GLN A 121 -4.73 21.25 -7.34
CA GLN A 121 -4.67 21.68 -8.74
C GLN A 121 -6.05 22.05 -9.27
N LEU A 122 -7.07 21.25 -9.00
CA LEU A 122 -8.46 21.55 -9.36
C LEU A 122 -8.90 22.88 -8.75
N PHE A 123 -8.69 23.07 -7.46
CA PHE A 123 -9.01 24.33 -6.76
C PHE A 123 -8.34 25.52 -7.43
N ARG A 124 -7.01 25.46 -7.67
CA ARG A 124 -6.28 26.54 -8.33
C ARG A 124 -6.80 26.82 -9.73
N SER A 125 -7.14 25.79 -10.49
CA SER A 125 -7.71 25.92 -11.84
C SER A 125 -9.06 26.65 -11.82
N MET A 126 -9.94 26.34 -10.86
CA MET A 126 -11.24 27.02 -10.71
C MET A 126 -11.05 28.50 -10.38
N VAL A 127 -10.18 28.81 -9.42
CA VAL A 127 -9.89 30.21 -9.05
C VAL A 127 -9.28 30.99 -10.22
N ALA A 128 -8.36 30.39 -10.97
CA ALA A 128 -7.74 30.99 -12.14
C ALA A 128 -8.74 31.27 -13.27
N ARG A 129 -9.84 30.52 -13.36
CA ARG A 129 -10.94 30.72 -14.30
C ARG A 129 -11.97 31.73 -13.79
N GLY A 130 -11.73 32.40 -12.67
CA GLY A 130 -12.60 33.46 -12.12
C GLY A 130 -13.69 32.93 -11.18
N VAL A 131 -13.68 31.66 -10.80
CA VAL A 131 -14.63 31.17 -9.78
C VAL A 131 -14.26 31.78 -8.43
N PRO A 132 -15.22 32.38 -7.70
CA PRO A 132 -14.96 32.92 -6.36
C PRO A 132 -14.36 31.84 -5.44
N ARG A 133 -13.34 32.23 -4.67
CA ARG A 133 -12.56 31.30 -3.82
C ARG A 133 -13.45 30.45 -2.89
N GLU A 134 -14.46 31.06 -2.30
CA GLU A 134 -15.40 30.36 -1.39
C GLU A 134 -16.22 29.30 -2.13
N GLN A 135 -16.65 29.59 -3.35
CA GLN A 135 -17.39 28.64 -4.17
C GLN A 135 -16.49 27.48 -4.62
N ALA A 136 -15.27 27.78 -5.06
CA ALA A 136 -14.30 26.77 -5.42
C ALA A 136 -13.95 25.86 -4.23
N GLN A 137 -13.78 26.43 -3.03
CA GLN A 137 -13.51 25.68 -1.81
C GLN A 137 -14.69 24.77 -1.44
N ARG A 138 -15.92 25.30 -1.50
CA ARG A 138 -17.14 24.53 -1.22
C ARG A 138 -17.29 23.36 -2.18
N PHE A 139 -17.13 23.62 -3.48
CA PHE A 139 -17.20 22.59 -4.51
C PHE A 139 -16.19 21.45 -4.28
N VAL A 140 -14.92 21.80 -4.08
CA VAL A 140 -13.85 20.83 -3.86
C VAL A 140 -14.12 20.00 -2.61
N LEU A 141 -14.56 20.62 -1.51
CA LEU A 141 -14.90 19.92 -0.29
C LEU A 141 -16.07 18.95 -0.49
N GLN A 142 -17.13 19.40 -1.17
CA GLN A 142 -18.30 18.56 -1.48
C GLN A 142 -17.92 17.38 -2.38
N ALA A 143 -17.06 17.59 -3.38
CA ALA A 143 -16.59 16.54 -4.27
C ALA A 143 -15.79 15.46 -3.50
N VAL A 144 -14.88 15.88 -2.59
CA VAL A 144 -14.13 14.95 -1.74
C VAL A 144 -15.06 14.14 -0.83
N VAL A 145 -16.06 14.80 -0.21
CA VAL A 145 -17.05 14.11 0.65
C VAL A 145 -17.89 13.13 -0.16
N ALA A 146 -18.32 13.51 -1.38
CA ALA A 146 -19.09 12.61 -2.24
C ALA A 146 -18.29 11.38 -2.67
N MET A 147 -17.01 11.56 -3.08
CA MET A 147 -16.12 10.43 -3.39
C MET A 147 -15.91 9.51 -2.18
N PHE A 148 -15.75 10.08 -0.98
CA PHE A 148 -15.64 9.29 0.25
C PHE A 148 -16.93 8.52 0.55
N ALA A 149 -18.11 9.13 0.34
CA ALA A 149 -19.39 8.46 0.52
C ALA A 149 -19.59 7.28 -0.45
N GLU A 150 -19.04 7.37 -1.67
CA GLU A 150 -18.98 6.22 -2.60
C GLU A 150 -18.06 5.11 -2.09
N ASP A 151 -16.88 5.48 -1.58
CA ASP A 151 -15.86 4.54 -1.12
C ASP A 151 -16.33 3.68 0.08
N ILE A 152 -17.20 4.25 0.92
CA ILE A 152 -17.81 3.56 2.07
C ILE A 152 -19.22 3.02 1.80
N ASP A 153 -19.62 2.85 0.54
CA ASP A 153 -20.91 2.32 0.10
C ASP A 153 -22.15 3.11 0.60
N MET A 154 -21.99 4.38 1.00
CA MET A 154 -23.11 5.29 1.32
C MET A 154 -23.78 5.84 0.06
N MET A 155 -23.08 5.83 -1.06
CA MET A 155 -23.60 6.20 -2.39
C MET A 155 -23.20 5.12 -3.40
N PRO A 156 -24.01 4.91 -4.46
CA PRO A 156 -23.65 3.97 -5.53
C PRO A 156 -22.35 4.38 -6.22
N ALA A 157 -21.46 3.43 -6.49
CA ALA A 157 -20.19 3.67 -7.16
C ALA A 157 -20.38 4.40 -8.51
N GLY A 158 -19.51 5.38 -8.76
CA GLY A 158 -19.52 6.20 -9.98
C GLY A 158 -20.62 7.28 -10.05
N THR A 159 -21.33 7.53 -8.95
CA THR A 159 -22.37 8.60 -8.92
C THR A 159 -21.76 9.99 -9.13
N THR A 160 -20.64 10.28 -8.46
CA THR A 160 -19.94 11.57 -8.60
C THR A 160 -19.46 11.80 -10.03
N LEU A 161 -18.90 10.76 -10.67
CA LEU A 161 -18.43 10.84 -12.04
C LEU A 161 -19.60 11.09 -13.03
N ARG A 162 -20.72 10.40 -12.85
CA ARG A 162 -21.92 10.61 -13.68
C ARG A 162 -22.46 12.01 -13.56
N LEU A 163 -22.58 12.56 -12.34
CA LEU A 163 -23.01 13.94 -12.11
C LEU A 163 -22.12 14.96 -12.83
N VAL A 164 -20.80 14.74 -12.81
CA VAL A 164 -19.86 15.62 -13.53
C VAL A 164 -20.05 15.49 -15.04
N GLN A 165 -20.26 14.27 -15.56
CA GLN A 165 -20.50 14.04 -16.99
C GLN A 165 -21.80 14.68 -17.45
N ASP A 166 -22.91 14.51 -16.71
CA ASP A 166 -24.20 15.14 -17.00
C ASP A 166 -24.10 16.69 -17.07
N CYS A 167 -23.27 17.28 -16.19
CA CYS A 167 -23.03 18.73 -16.22
C CYS A 167 -22.18 19.20 -17.43
N LEU A 168 -21.49 18.30 -18.13
CA LEU A 168 -20.71 18.64 -19.33
C LEU A 168 -21.54 18.52 -20.62
N GLU A 169 -22.65 17.75 -20.57
CA GLU A 169 -23.53 17.51 -21.72
C GLU A 169 -24.68 18.54 -21.79
N HIS A 170 -24.92 19.31 -20.75
CA HIS A 170 -25.93 20.36 -20.60
C HIS A 170 -25.32 21.72 -20.28
#